data_f6d866d3082a0b9a7bd3f69bdefbda1e
#
_entry.id   f6d866d3082a0b9a7bd3f69bdefbda1e
#
_cell.length_a   1.000
_cell.length_b   1.000
_cell.length_c   1.000
_cell.angle_alpha   90.00
_cell.angle_beta   90.00
_cell.angle_gamma   90.00
#
_symmetry.space_group_name_H-M   'P 1'
#
loop_
_entity.id
_entity.type
_entity.pdbx_description
1 polymer ?
#
loop_
_entity_poly.entity_id
_entity_poly.type
_entity_poly.pdbx_seq_one_letter_code
_entity_poly.pdbx_strand_id
1 'polypeptide(L)'
;MRIVPRLTVVLYFLVLVAACSSTPQTVPEYQGDYLDRAQSQEKDGIRVTAAVPSAAESKAIFGKPLYKRGVQPVWLKIENNRDEIVAFLPVGLDPVYFTPIEAANMSLKDKKKVSDKRSLINEQFFEAGMINNVPAGEQRSGFVFSRLDEGTKAFNVDLIGDSGFTPFTFFIPVPGLQLDHHTVDWKNLYPADQFLDLSSDELIEKIESETCCATDKGGKGTADPVNLVVIGTPDEVYYAFIRAGWDETETIYKGSSWKTIGSFISGGEYRYSPVSALYVFNRGQDIAFQKARANIHERNHLRLWMSPYRYEGEPVWLGQISRDIGVRFAKKTITTHKIDPDVDETREGLLENLAYSQALAKVAYLGGVGEAPIDQPRANLTGDPYFTDGFRLVLWVTSHPIDIADIQLEYWRVPPDRQSIP
;
A
#
# COMPACT_ATOMS: atom_id res chain seq x y z
N MET A 1 -88.77 -20.46 -43.38
CA MET A 1 -88.22 -20.36 -41.99
C MET A 1 -86.79 -20.87 -42.03
N ARG A 2 -85.78 -19.98 -42.14
CA ARG A 2 -84.35 -20.35 -42.27
C ARG A 2 -83.71 -20.04 -40.95
N ILE A 3 -83.13 -21.06 -40.34
CA ILE A 3 -82.33 -21.00 -39.12
C ILE A 3 -80.88 -20.71 -39.49
N VAL A 4 -80.35 -19.62 -38.99
CA VAL A 4 -78.94 -19.24 -39.12
C VAL A 4 -78.17 -19.70 -37.86
N PRO A 5 -77.11 -20.48 -37.94
CA PRO A 5 -76.33 -20.78 -36.79
C PRO A 5 -75.39 -19.66 -36.45
N ARG A 6 -75.38 -19.26 -35.19
CA ARG A 6 -74.35 -18.31 -34.62
C ARG A 6 -73.02 -18.97 -34.52
N LEU A 7 -72.07 -18.47 -35.29
CA LEU A 7 -70.64 -18.83 -35.19
C LEU A 7 -70.01 -18.08 -34.01
N THR A 8 -69.68 -18.78 -32.95
CA THR A 8 -68.96 -18.20 -31.79
C THR A 8 -67.48 -18.18 -32.12
N VAL A 9 -66.88 -17.02 -32.37
CA VAL A 9 -65.46 -16.80 -32.55
C VAL A 9 -64.82 -16.78 -31.17
N VAL A 10 -64.11 -17.83 -30.80
CA VAL A 10 -63.25 -17.83 -29.62
C VAL A 10 -61.92 -17.20 -30.00
N LEU A 11 -61.71 -15.97 -29.52
CA LEU A 11 -60.45 -15.23 -29.71
C LEU A 11 -59.46 -15.73 -28.67
N TYR A 12 -58.51 -16.56 -29.07
CA TYR A 12 -57.36 -16.96 -28.25
C TYR A 12 -56.38 -15.78 -28.17
N PHE A 13 -56.37 -15.08 -27.02
CA PHE A 13 -55.32 -14.15 -26.68
C PHE A 13 -54.04 -14.95 -26.33
N LEU A 14 -53.15 -15.12 -27.28
CA LEU A 14 -51.77 -15.59 -27.04
C LEU A 14 -51.01 -14.43 -26.40
N VAL A 15 -50.92 -14.46 -25.07
CA VAL A 15 -50.00 -13.57 -24.35
C VAL A 15 -48.58 -14.11 -24.61
N LEU A 16 -47.87 -13.48 -25.55
CA LEU A 16 -46.46 -13.63 -25.73
C LEU A 16 -45.80 -12.96 -24.52
N VAL A 17 -45.45 -13.75 -23.50
CA VAL A 17 -44.48 -13.37 -22.48
C VAL A 17 -43.14 -13.32 -23.21
N ALA A 18 -42.75 -12.17 -23.69
CA ALA A 18 -41.38 -11.89 -24.07
C ALA A 18 -40.56 -11.95 -22.76
N ALA A 19 -40.06 -13.13 -22.44
CA ALA A 19 -38.95 -13.26 -21.48
C ALA A 19 -37.82 -12.43 -22.09
N CYS A 20 -37.50 -11.29 -21.49
CA CYS A 20 -36.23 -10.65 -21.68
C CYS A 20 -35.16 -11.61 -21.18
N SER A 21 -34.76 -12.56 -22.04
CA SER A 21 -33.49 -13.24 -21.86
C SER A 21 -32.42 -12.18 -22.09
N SER A 22 -31.91 -11.59 -21.02
CA SER A 22 -30.63 -10.90 -21.07
C SER A 22 -29.62 -11.95 -21.60
N THR A 23 -29.24 -11.84 -22.86
CA THR A 23 -28.08 -12.57 -23.37
C THR A 23 -26.95 -12.27 -22.38
N PRO A 24 -26.26 -13.31 -21.87
CA PRO A 24 -25.09 -13.07 -21.05
C PRO A 24 -24.16 -12.19 -21.87
N GLN A 25 -23.90 -10.98 -21.39
CA GLN A 25 -22.96 -10.08 -22.05
C GLN A 25 -21.63 -10.81 -21.97
N THR A 26 -21.14 -11.30 -23.12
CA THR A 26 -19.82 -11.92 -23.20
C THR A 26 -18.82 -10.84 -22.82
N VAL A 27 -18.32 -10.93 -21.58
CA VAL A 27 -17.28 -10.05 -21.08
C VAL A 27 -16.08 -10.24 -22.00
N PRO A 28 -15.50 -9.18 -22.56
CA PRO A 28 -14.27 -9.32 -23.33
C PRO A 28 -13.23 -10.05 -22.49
N GLU A 29 -12.79 -11.21 -22.94
CA GLU A 29 -11.75 -11.96 -22.25
C GLU A 29 -10.44 -11.21 -22.46
N TYR A 30 -10.11 -10.36 -21.47
CA TYR A 30 -8.85 -9.63 -21.49
C TYR A 30 -7.72 -10.63 -21.26
N GLN A 31 -6.84 -10.76 -22.24
CA GLN A 31 -5.64 -11.59 -22.20
C GLN A 31 -4.42 -10.69 -22.09
N GLY A 32 -3.43 -11.10 -21.31
CA GLY A 32 -2.16 -10.38 -21.21
C GLY A 32 -1.33 -10.86 -20.02
N ASP A 33 -0.04 -10.65 -20.10
CA ASP A 33 0.96 -11.09 -19.10
C ASP A 33 0.68 -10.55 -17.68
N TYR A 34 -0.10 -9.47 -17.56
CA TYR A 34 -0.50 -8.94 -16.23
C TYR A 34 -1.40 -9.92 -15.46
N LEU A 35 -2.11 -10.81 -16.14
CA LEU A 35 -2.94 -11.84 -15.50
C LEU A 35 -2.10 -12.92 -14.82
N ASP A 36 -0.87 -13.15 -15.28
CA ASP A 36 0.06 -14.10 -14.65
C ASP A 36 0.46 -13.65 -13.23
N ARG A 37 0.27 -12.35 -12.93
CA ARG A 37 0.50 -11.73 -11.63
C ARG A 37 -0.78 -11.50 -10.84
N ALA A 38 -1.93 -12.00 -11.33
CA ALA A 38 -3.20 -11.83 -10.65
C ALA A 38 -3.20 -12.52 -9.29
N GLN A 39 -3.79 -11.86 -8.31
CA GLN A 39 -4.05 -12.41 -7.00
C GLN A 39 -5.52 -12.75 -6.87
N SER A 40 -5.84 -13.87 -6.24
CA SER A 40 -7.21 -14.30 -5.99
C SER A 40 -7.44 -14.51 -4.50
N GLN A 41 -8.57 -14.06 -4.01
CA GLN A 41 -9.06 -14.30 -2.65
C GLN A 41 -10.49 -14.81 -2.70
N GLU A 42 -10.86 -15.67 -1.75
CA GLU A 42 -12.21 -16.21 -1.65
C GLU A 42 -12.70 -16.10 -0.20
N LYS A 43 -13.90 -15.57 -0.04
CA LYS A 43 -14.55 -15.41 1.26
C LYS A 43 -16.07 -15.43 1.08
N ASP A 44 -16.76 -16.16 1.96
CA ASP A 44 -18.22 -16.17 2.07
C ASP A 44 -18.95 -16.38 0.73
N GLY A 45 -18.47 -17.33 -0.10
CA GLY A 45 -19.07 -17.65 -1.40
C GLY A 45 -18.77 -16.63 -2.52
N ILE A 46 -17.88 -15.70 -2.29
CA ILE A 46 -17.41 -14.76 -3.31
C ILE A 46 -15.92 -14.98 -3.56
N ARG A 47 -15.55 -15.04 -4.84
CA ARG A 47 -14.15 -15.02 -5.26
C ARG A 47 -13.85 -13.73 -6.01
N VAL A 48 -12.78 -13.05 -5.59
CA VAL A 48 -12.27 -11.84 -6.25
C VAL A 48 -10.88 -12.13 -6.78
N THR A 49 -10.67 -11.87 -8.06
CA THR A 49 -9.35 -11.89 -8.69
C THR A 49 -9.01 -10.48 -9.16
N ALA A 50 -7.82 -10.03 -8.84
CA ALA A 50 -7.34 -8.68 -9.16
C ALA A 50 -5.96 -8.71 -9.81
N ALA A 51 -5.73 -7.82 -10.77
CA ALA A 51 -4.44 -7.64 -11.41
C ALA A 51 -4.23 -6.16 -11.78
N VAL A 52 -2.97 -5.71 -11.74
CA VAL A 52 -2.61 -4.35 -12.12
C VAL A 52 -1.66 -4.40 -13.32
N PRO A 53 -2.11 -3.97 -14.52
CA PRO A 53 -1.25 -3.88 -15.68
C PRO A 53 -0.14 -2.84 -15.48
N SER A 54 1.08 -3.14 -15.87
CA SER A 54 2.19 -2.17 -15.95
C SER A 54 1.89 -1.04 -16.94
N ALA A 55 2.71 0.00 -16.94
CA ALA A 55 2.59 1.13 -17.87
C ALA A 55 2.59 0.68 -19.34
N ALA A 56 3.40 -0.34 -19.68
CA ALA A 56 3.49 -0.88 -21.04
C ALA A 56 2.24 -1.68 -21.42
N GLU A 57 1.81 -2.57 -20.53
CA GLU A 57 0.59 -3.39 -20.69
C GLU A 57 -0.67 -2.52 -20.76
N SER A 58 -0.80 -1.54 -19.87
CA SER A 58 -1.89 -0.55 -19.89
C SER A 58 -1.94 0.19 -21.24
N LYS A 59 -0.78 0.60 -21.76
CA LYS A 59 -0.71 1.23 -23.08
C LYS A 59 -1.09 0.27 -24.21
N ALA A 60 -0.74 -1.00 -24.11
CA ALA A 60 -1.13 -2.00 -25.10
C ALA A 60 -2.65 -2.23 -25.13
N ILE A 61 -3.28 -2.34 -23.94
CA ILE A 61 -4.72 -2.56 -23.77
C ILE A 61 -5.53 -1.36 -24.30
N PHE A 62 -5.21 -0.15 -23.87
CA PHE A 62 -6.02 1.05 -24.14
C PHE A 62 -5.51 1.88 -25.33
N GLY A 63 -4.35 1.55 -25.91
CA GLY A 63 -3.73 2.36 -26.96
C GLY A 63 -3.30 3.77 -26.49
N LYS A 64 -3.30 4.03 -25.17
CA LYS A 64 -3.05 5.32 -24.55
C LYS A 64 -2.09 5.22 -23.38
N PRO A 65 -1.19 6.19 -23.19
CA PRO A 65 -0.25 6.19 -22.07
C PRO A 65 -0.92 6.71 -20.79
N LEU A 66 -1.82 5.93 -20.19
CA LEU A 66 -2.62 6.30 -19.01
C LEU A 66 -1.74 6.68 -17.82
N TYR A 67 -0.69 5.93 -17.55
CA TYR A 67 0.27 6.21 -16.47
C TYR A 67 0.87 7.62 -16.57
N LYS A 68 1.16 8.12 -17.78
CA LYS A 68 1.62 9.50 -17.99
C LYS A 68 0.55 10.56 -17.67
N ARG A 69 -0.67 10.13 -17.40
CA ARG A 69 -1.81 10.98 -17.05
C ARG A 69 -2.25 10.78 -15.59
N GLY A 70 -1.46 10.02 -14.81
CA GLY A 70 -1.80 9.70 -13.44
C GLY A 70 -2.97 8.72 -13.28
N VAL A 71 -3.32 8.00 -14.35
CA VAL A 71 -4.40 7.01 -14.35
C VAL A 71 -3.83 5.61 -14.42
N GLN A 72 -4.22 4.75 -13.49
CA GLN A 72 -3.83 3.35 -13.39
C GLN A 72 -5.07 2.46 -13.49
N PRO A 73 -5.19 1.61 -14.52
CA PRO A 73 -6.24 0.63 -14.59
C PRO A 73 -5.94 -0.53 -13.64
N VAL A 74 -6.95 -0.96 -12.89
CA VAL A 74 -6.94 -2.18 -12.07
C VAL A 74 -7.98 -3.12 -12.66
N TRP A 75 -7.55 -4.28 -13.09
CA TRP A 75 -8.46 -5.30 -13.59
C TRP A 75 -9.01 -6.12 -12.43
N LEU A 76 -10.33 -6.30 -12.42
CA LEU A 76 -11.04 -7.10 -11.44
C LEU A 76 -11.87 -8.18 -12.13
N LYS A 77 -11.97 -9.36 -11.50
CA LYS A 77 -12.99 -10.36 -11.76
C LYS A 77 -13.64 -10.73 -10.44
N ILE A 78 -14.96 -10.62 -10.38
CA ILE A 78 -15.76 -10.98 -9.22
C ILE A 78 -16.68 -12.11 -9.62
N GLU A 79 -16.58 -13.25 -8.93
CA GLU A 79 -17.40 -14.46 -9.09
C GLU A 79 -18.29 -14.55 -7.84
N ASN A 80 -19.59 -14.37 -8.04
CA ASN A 80 -20.58 -14.38 -6.97
C ASN A 80 -21.30 -15.74 -6.96
N ASN A 81 -20.91 -16.61 -6.01
CA ASN A 81 -21.55 -17.92 -5.82
C ASN A 81 -22.64 -17.89 -4.74
N ARG A 82 -23.08 -16.70 -4.31
CA ARG A 82 -24.24 -16.50 -3.43
C ARG A 82 -25.53 -16.56 -4.23
N ASP A 83 -26.65 -16.67 -3.52
CA ASP A 83 -28.01 -16.62 -4.06
C ASP A 83 -28.61 -15.19 -4.07
N GLU A 84 -27.81 -14.18 -3.79
CA GLU A 84 -28.13 -12.77 -3.77
C GLU A 84 -27.28 -11.95 -4.76
N ILE A 85 -27.70 -10.75 -5.10
CA ILE A 85 -26.90 -9.78 -5.86
C ILE A 85 -25.89 -9.14 -4.90
N VAL A 86 -24.64 -9.02 -5.32
CA VAL A 86 -23.64 -8.22 -4.61
C VAL A 86 -23.24 -7.00 -5.44
N ALA A 87 -23.04 -5.87 -4.79
CA ALA A 87 -22.60 -4.63 -5.40
C ALA A 87 -21.15 -4.32 -5.00
N PHE A 88 -20.28 -4.15 -5.98
CA PHE A 88 -18.93 -3.66 -5.79
C PHE A 88 -18.92 -2.14 -5.54
N LEU A 89 -18.15 -1.70 -4.56
CA LEU A 89 -17.98 -0.30 -4.16
C LEU A 89 -16.60 0.22 -4.62
N PRO A 90 -16.50 0.90 -5.78
CA PRO A 90 -15.21 1.37 -6.32
C PRO A 90 -14.42 2.30 -5.40
N VAL A 91 -15.12 2.98 -4.48
CA VAL A 91 -14.50 3.87 -3.46
C VAL A 91 -13.52 3.13 -2.56
N GLY A 92 -13.77 1.84 -2.27
CA GLY A 92 -12.84 1.01 -1.50
C GLY A 92 -11.52 0.78 -2.22
N LEU A 93 -11.54 0.77 -3.56
CA LEU A 93 -10.34 0.64 -4.37
C LEU A 93 -9.55 1.95 -4.44
N ASP A 94 -10.23 3.05 -4.70
CA ASP A 94 -9.66 4.40 -4.68
C ASP A 94 -10.77 5.42 -4.36
N PRO A 95 -10.68 6.18 -3.25
CA PRO A 95 -11.68 7.19 -2.91
C PRO A 95 -11.92 8.25 -4.01
N VAL A 96 -10.95 8.42 -4.91
CA VAL A 96 -11.00 9.38 -6.03
C VAL A 96 -10.79 8.64 -7.36
N TYR A 97 -11.43 7.47 -7.51
CA TYR A 97 -11.38 6.72 -8.77
C TYR A 97 -11.98 7.55 -9.94
N PHE A 98 -11.56 7.23 -11.13
CA PHE A 98 -12.07 7.85 -12.36
C PHE A 98 -13.14 6.96 -12.99
N THR A 99 -14.22 7.58 -13.45
CA THR A 99 -15.14 6.84 -14.31
C THR A 99 -14.48 6.47 -15.64
N PRO A 100 -14.96 5.43 -16.35
CA PRO A 100 -14.37 5.06 -17.64
C PRO A 100 -14.27 6.23 -18.63
N ILE A 101 -15.30 7.10 -18.67
CA ILE A 101 -15.32 8.27 -19.56
C ILE A 101 -14.34 9.37 -19.11
N GLU A 102 -14.15 9.56 -17.80
CA GLU A 102 -13.12 10.48 -17.29
C GLU A 102 -11.73 9.99 -17.69
N ALA A 103 -11.43 8.72 -17.47
CA ALA A 103 -10.15 8.10 -17.86
C ALA A 103 -9.91 8.22 -19.37
N ALA A 104 -10.92 7.97 -20.21
CA ALA A 104 -10.87 8.18 -21.63
C ALA A 104 -10.51 9.64 -21.98
N ASN A 105 -11.17 10.61 -21.35
CA ASN A 105 -10.93 12.04 -21.59
C ASN A 105 -9.53 12.47 -21.12
N MET A 106 -9.05 11.97 -19.97
CA MET A 106 -7.70 12.24 -19.48
C MET A 106 -6.62 11.67 -20.41
N SER A 107 -6.92 10.58 -21.11
CA SER A 107 -6.02 9.96 -22.07
C SER A 107 -5.74 10.79 -23.32
N LEU A 108 -6.60 11.76 -23.64
CA LEU A 108 -6.52 12.59 -24.83
C LEU A 108 -5.61 13.82 -24.66
N LYS A 109 -4.78 14.11 -25.66
CA LYS A 109 -3.92 15.30 -25.66
C LYS A 109 -4.71 16.59 -25.91
N ASP A 110 -5.72 16.53 -26.76
CA ASP A 110 -6.50 17.69 -27.18
C ASP A 110 -7.97 17.51 -26.74
N LYS A 111 -8.38 18.30 -25.75
CA LYS A 111 -9.73 18.23 -25.15
C LYS A 111 -10.80 18.90 -26.00
N LYS A 112 -10.44 19.69 -27.01
CA LYS A 112 -11.38 20.56 -27.75
C LYS A 112 -11.97 19.95 -29.04
N LYS A 113 -11.35 18.90 -29.61
CA LYS A 113 -11.86 18.29 -30.84
C LYS A 113 -12.87 17.18 -30.53
N VAL A 114 -14.13 17.46 -30.73
CA VAL A 114 -15.17 16.44 -30.87
C VAL A 114 -14.98 15.78 -32.24
N SER A 115 -14.70 14.49 -32.27
CA SER A 115 -14.56 13.71 -33.51
C SER A 115 -15.06 12.30 -33.25
N ASP A 116 -15.40 11.58 -34.31
CA ASP A 116 -15.76 10.15 -34.28
C ASP A 116 -14.75 9.32 -33.50
N LYS A 117 -13.47 9.69 -33.58
CA LYS A 117 -12.39 9.05 -32.84
C LYS A 117 -12.54 9.20 -31.31
N ARG A 118 -13.10 10.30 -30.80
CA ARG A 118 -13.37 10.48 -29.36
C ARG A 118 -14.51 9.58 -28.91
N SER A 119 -15.54 9.46 -29.74
CA SER A 119 -16.67 8.58 -29.46
C SER A 119 -16.21 7.12 -29.33
N LEU A 120 -15.40 6.64 -30.27
CA LEU A 120 -14.82 5.28 -30.24
C LEU A 120 -13.94 5.04 -28.99
N ILE A 121 -13.15 6.03 -28.58
CA ILE A 121 -12.33 5.90 -27.36
C ILE A 121 -13.22 5.83 -26.12
N ASN A 122 -14.25 6.67 -26.03
CA ASN A 122 -15.18 6.64 -24.91
C ASN A 122 -15.90 5.29 -24.83
N GLU A 123 -16.36 4.76 -25.96
CA GLU A 123 -16.99 3.45 -26.08
C GLU A 123 -16.04 2.32 -25.61
N GLN A 124 -14.80 2.30 -26.10
CA GLN A 124 -13.78 1.33 -25.67
C GLN A 124 -13.57 1.33 -24.14
N PHE A 125 -13.46 2.52 -23.54
CA PHE A 125 -13.24 2.62 -22.10
C PHE A 125 -14.51 2.24 -21.31
N PHE A 126 -15.67 2.59 -21.81
CA PHE A 126 -16.93 2.26 -21.18
C PHE A 126 -17.17 0.75 -21.17
N GLU A 127 -16.95 0.08 -22.30
CA GLU A 127 -17.08 -1.38 -22.44
C GLU A 127 -16.03 -2.13 -21.60
N ALA A 128 -14.82 -1.56 -21.43
CA ALA A 128 -13.77 -2.12 -20.62
C ALA A 128 -14.03 -1.93 -19.11
N GLY A 129 -14.93 -1.03 -18.73
CA GLY A 129 -15.21 -0.69 -17.33
C GLY A 129 -15.86 -1.80 -16.54
N MET A 130 -15.53 -1.89 -15.24
CA MET A 130 -16.17 -2.84 -14.34
C MET A 130 -17.64 -2.48 -14.13
N ILE A 131 -18.52 -3.48 -14.23
CA ILE A 131 -19.94 -3.36 -13.87
C ILE A 131 -20.07 -3.71 -12.40
N ASN A 132 -20.60 -2.76 -11.60
CA ASN A 132 -20.57 -2.87 -10.15
C ASN A 132 -21.48 -3.98 -9.60
N ASN A 133 -22.64 -4.22 -10.21
CA ASN A 133 -23.59 -5.24 -9.75
C ASN A 133 -23.25 -6.61 -10.34
N VAL A 134 -23.07 -7.60 -9.48
CA VAL A 134 -22.81 -8.99 -9.84
C VAL A 134 -24.00 -9.84 -9.38
N PRO A 135 -24.85 -10.32 -10.30
CA PRO A 135 -26.00 -11.13 -9.96
C PRO A 135 -25.62 -12.45 -9.28
N ALA A 136 -26.61 -13.07 -8.62
CA ALA A 136 -26.49 -14.40 -8.02
C ALA A 136 -26.02 -15.45 -9.04
N GLY A 137 -25.00 -16.23 -8.70
CA GLY A 137 -24.41 -17.27 -9.55
C GLY A 137 -23.68 -16.77 -10.80
N GLU A 138 -23.46 -15.47 -10.94
CA GLU A 138 -22.79 -14.89 -12.10
C GLU A 138 -21.37 -14.36 -11.77
N GLN A 139 -20.65 -14.00 -12.82
CA GLN A 139 -19.36 -13.31 -12.72
C GLN A 139 -19.35 -12.04 -13.56
N ARG A 140 -18.56 -11.07 -13.12
CA ARG A 140 -18.27 -9.85 -13.86
C ARG A 140 -16.77 -9.59 -13.84
N SER A 141 -16.23 -9.11 -14.96
CA SER A 141 -14.85 -8.61 -15.00
C SER A 141 -14.75 -7.31 -15.77
N GLY A 142 -13.77 -6.49 -15.43
CA GLY A 142 -13.55 -5.21 -16.07
C GLY A 142 -12.48 -4.41 -15.36
N PHE A 143 -12.23 -3.20 -15.84
CA PHE A 143 -11.26 -2.29 -15.28
C PHE A 143 -11.90 -1.22 -14.41
N VAL A 144 -11.27 -0.96 -13.27
CA VAL A 144 -11.49 0.25 -12.46
C VAL A 144 -10.30 1.18 -12.70
N PHE A 145 -10.56 2.43 -12.99
CA PHE A 145 -9.51 3.42 -13.26
C PHE A 145 -9.23 4.21 -11.99
N SER A 146 -8.04 4.04 -11.44
CA SER A 146 -7.61 4.63 -10.18
C SER A 146 -6.46 5.63 -10.38
N ARG A 147 -6.11 6.35 -9.33
CA ARG A 147 -4.87 7.14 -9.31
C ARG A 147 -3.66 6.23 -9.43
N LEU A 148 -2.59 6.78 -10.00
CA LEU A 148 -1.34 6.05 -10.18
C LEU A 148 -0.60 5.89 -8.85
N ASP A 149 -0.32 4.62 -8.52
CA ASP A 149 0.70 4.23 -7.55
C ASP A 149 1.67 3.29 -8.27
N GLU A 150 2.92 3.71 -8.38
CA GLU A 150 4.01 2.86 -8.90
C GLU A 150 4.53 1.98 -7.74
N GLY A 151 5.24 0.92 -8.03
CA GLY A 151 5.72 -0.01 -7.00
C GLY A 151 4.64 -1.01 -6.62
N THR A 152 3.96 -0.83 -5.51
CA THR A 152 2.85 -1.69 -5.08
C THR A 152 1.53 -0.93 -5.05
N LYS A 153 0.50 -1.51 -5.67
CA LYS A 153 -0.88 -1.01 -5.58
C LYS A 153 -1.60 -1.73 -4.44
N ALA A 154 -1.89 -0.98 -3.37
CA ALA A 154 -2.68 -1.44 -2.23
C ALA A 154 -4.11 -0.91 -2.34
N PHE A 155 -5.12 -1.78 -2.24
CA PHE A 155 -6.52 -1.39 -2.36
C PHE A 155 -7.48 -2.41 -1.78
N ASN A 156 -8.70 -1.98 -1.46
CA ASN A 156 -9.79 -2.85 -1.08
C ASN A 156 -10.74 -3.09 -2.26
N VAL A 157 -11.29 -4.29 -2.33
CA VAL A 157 -12.48 -4.62 -3.12
C VAL A 157 -13.59 -4.89 -2.13
N ASP A 158 -14.42 -3.89 -1.95
CA ASP A 158 -15.51 -3.91 -1.00
C ASP A 158 -16.80 -4.28 -1.71
N LEU A 159 -17.48 -5.29 -1.18
CA LEU A 159 -18.73 -5.79 -1.71
C LEU A 159 -19.84 -5.68 -0.67
N ILE A 160 -21.02 -5.28 -1.08
CA ILE A 160 -22.21 -5.22 -0.23
C ILE A 160 -23.36 -5.99 -0.87
N GLY A 161 -24.07 -6.79 -0.07
CA GLY A 161 -25.25 -7.53 -0.42
C GLY A 161 -26.22 -7.61 0.76
N ASP A 162 -27.30 -8.37 0.63
CA ASP A 162 -28.26 -8.57 1.72
C ASP A 162 -27.63 -9.24 2.95
N SER A 163 -26.63 -10.11 2.74
CA SER A 163 -25.83 -10.75 3.78
C SER A 163 -24.82 -9.80 4.45
N GLY A 164 -24.74 -8.53 4.04
CA GLY A 164 -23.87 -7.52 4.61
C GLY A 164 -22.63 -7.20 3.78
N PHE A 165 -21.59 -6.77 4.46
CA PHE A 165 -20.37 -6.25 3.87
C PHE A 165 -19.27 -7.33 3.82
N THR A 166 -18.62 -7.47 2.66
CA THR A 166 -17.55 -8.44 2.45
C THR A 166 -16.33 -7.74 1.85
N PRO A 167 -15.32 -7.40 2.65
CA PRO A 167 -14.09 -6.76 2.17
C PRO A 167 -13.04 -7.79 1.75
N PHE A 168 -12.28 -7.42 0.71
CA PHE A 168 -11.06 -8.07 0.26
C PHE A 168 -9.96 -7.02 0.17
N THR A 169 -8.75 -7.35 0.63
CA THR A 169 -7.60 -6.41 0.58
C THR A 169 -6.53 -7.00 -0.32
N PHE A 170 -6.11 -6.23 -1.32
CA PHE A 170 -5.10 -6.63 -2.30
C PHE A 170 -3.86 -5.75 -2.22
N PHE A 171 -2.70 -6.39 -2.42
CA PHE A 171 -1.39 -5.75 -2.53
C PHE A 171 -0.69 -6.34 -3.75
N ILE A 172 -0.71 -5.61 -4.85
CA ILE A 172 -0.25 -6.12 -6.14
C ILE A 172 1.01 -5.37 -6.57
N PRO A 173 2.17 -6.03 -6.60
CA PRO A 173 3.39 -5.44 -7.14
C PRO A 173 3.22 -5.03 -8.60
N VAL A 174 3.55 -3.79 -8.92
CA VAL A 174 3.48 -3.24 -10.28
C VAL A 174 4.90 -3.15 -10.86
N PRO A 175 5.22 -3.85 -11.96
CA PRO A 175 6.55 -3.80 -12.53
C PRO A 175 6.95 -2.39 -12.97
N GLY A 176 8.18 -1.98 -12.67
CA GLY A 176 8.71 -0.69 -13.12
C GLY A 176 9.73 -0.04 -12.19
N LEU A 177 9.63 -0.24 -10.89
CA LEU A 177 10.58 0.26 -9.91
C LEU A 177 11.56 -0.82 -9.47
N GLN A 178 12.81 -0.43 -9.15
CA GLN A 178 13.79 -1.27 -8.49
C GLN A 178 13.77 -0.90 -6.99
N LEU A 179 13.17 -1.76 -6.19
CA LEU A 179 12.93 -1.52 -4.77
C LEU A 179 13.97 -2.25 -3.92
N ASP A 180 14.32 -1.71 -2.76
CA ASP A 180 15.35 -2.27 -1.86
C ASP A 180 15.03 -3.74 -1.53
N HIS A 181 13.81 -4.03 -1.11
CA HIS A 181 13.38 -5.36 -0.69
C HIS A 181 13.37 -6.42 -1.83
N HIS A 182 13.33 -6.02 -3.11
CA HIS A 182 13.46 -6.96 -4.24
C HIS A 182 14.84 -7.60 -4.33
N THR A 183 15.86 -6.99 -3.71
CA THR A 183 17.23 -7.49 -3.72
C THR A 183 17.57 -8.32 -2.51
N VAL A 184 16.69 -8.40 -1.51
CA VAL A 184 16.91 -9.15 -0.28
C VAL A 184 16.59 -10.62 -0.50
N ASP A 185 17.57 -11.49 -0.24
CA ASP A 185 17.35 -12.94 -0.18
C ASP A 185 16.82 -13.33 1.21
N TRP A 186 15.52 -13.18 1.40
CA TRP A 186 14.84 -13.43 2.68
C TRP A 186 15.09 -14.82 3.25
N LYS A 187 15.27 -15.83 2.37
CA LYS A 187 15.45 -17.23 2.80
C LYS A 187 16.84 -17.49 3.35
N ASN A 188 17.84 -16.73 2.89
CA ASN A 188 19.24 -16.92 3.25
C ASN A 188 19.81 -15.71 4.00
N LEU A 189 18.96 -14.79 4.50
CA LEU A 189 19.41 -13.60 5.23
C LEU A 189 20.17 -13.98 6.50
N TYR A 190 19.74 -15.04 7.17
CA TYR A 190 20.42 -15.69 8.28
C TYR A 190 20.39 -17.21 8.09
N PRO A 191 21.48 -17.95 8.48
CA PRO A 191 21.42 -19.39 8.63
C PRO A 191 20.28 -19.81 9.58
N ALA A 192 19.65 -20.94 9.30
CA ALA A 192 18.48 -21.38 10.07
C ALA A 192 18.78 -21.60 11.57
N ASP A 193 20.03 -21.95 11.91
CA ASP A 193 20.49 -22.15 13.27
C ASP A 193 20.82 -20.84 14.03
N GLN A 194 20.77 -19.70 13.36
CA GLN A 194 20.95 -18.38 13.98
C GLN A 194 19.64 -17.74 14.42
N PHE A 195 18.50 -18.27 13.99
CA PHE A 195 17.21 -17.75 14.48
C PHE A 195 16.99 -18.15 15.93
N LEU A 196 16.61 -17.17 16.74
CA LEU A 196 16.30 -17.34 18.16
C LEU A 196 14.82 -17.07 18.37
N ASP A 197 14.06 -18.10 18.76
CA ASP A 197 12.69 -17.94 19.22
C ASP A 197 12.73 -17.53 20.69
N LEU A 198 12.26 -16.33 20.98
CA LEU A 198 12.38 -15.69 22.28
C LEU A 198 11.02 -15.60 23.00
N SER A 199 11.03 -15.83 24.30
CA SER A 199 9.93 -15.45 25.18
C SER A 199 9.86 -13.93 25.35
N SER A 200 8.81 -13.40 25.97
CA SER A 200 8.65 -11.96 26.22
C SER A 200 9.82 -11.37 26.99
N ASP A 201 10.23 -11.99 28.10
CA ASP A 201 11.33 -11.49 28.93
C ASP A 201 12.66 -11.51 28.17
N GLU A 202 12.94 -12.59 27.44
CA GLU A 202 14.16 -12.71 26.63
C GLU A 202 14.17 -11.70 25.48
N LEU A 203 13.04 -11.46 24.83
CA LEU A 203 12.95 -10.44 23.78
C LEU A 203 13.19 -9.04 24.33
N ILE A 204 12.57 -8.70 25.47
CA ILE A 204 12.77 -7.42 26.14
C ILE A 204 14.25 -7.19 26.43
N GLU A 205 14.91 -8.14 27.14
CA GLU A 205 16.32 -8.05 27.48
C GLU A 205 17.20 -7.93 26.22
N LYS A 206 16.90 -8.73 25.20
CA LYS A 206 17.67 -8.75 23.97
C LYS A 206 17.57 -7.46 23.20
N ILE A 207 16.35 -6.94 22.99
CA ILE A 207 16.13 -5.68 22.26
C ILE A 207 16.70 -4.48 23.03
N GLU A 208 16.55 -4.43 24.36
CA GLU A 208 17.12 -3.36 25.18
C GLU A 208 18.66 -3.35 25.16
N SER A 209 19.29 -4.50 24.90
CA SER A 209 20.75 -4.63 24.74
C SER A 209 21.26 -4.33 23.33
N GLU A 210 20.37 -4.21 22.32
CA GLU A 210 20.76 -3.91 20.96
C GLU A 210 21.26 -2.48 20.78
N THR A 211 21.98 -2.24 19.67
CA THR A 211 22.57 -0.92 19.35
C THR A 211 21.51 0.19 19.43
N CYS A 212 21.88 1.30 20.09
CA CYS A 212 20.99 2.47 20.19
C CYS A 212 20.65 3.06 18.83
N CYS A 213 21.60 2.98 17.92
CA CYS A 213 21.63 3.83 16.75
C CYS A 213 22.16 3.07 15.54
N ALA A 214 21.68 3.45 14.36
CA ALA A 214 22.27 3.00 13.11
C ALA A 214 23.66 3.63 12.91
N THR A 215 24.43 3.13 11.95
CA THR A 215 25.78 3.60 11.66
C THR A 215 25.97 3.90 10.18
N ASP A 216 27.13 4.46 9.84
CA ASP A 216 27.63 4.48 8.47
C ASP A 216 28.13 3.09 8.04
N LYS A 217 28.49 2.94 6.75
CA LYS A 217 29.04 1.69 6.20
C LYS A 217 30.30 1.19 6.92
N GLY A 218 31.04 2.08 7.54
CA GLY A 218 32.27 1.75 8.27
C GLY A 218 32.04 1.42 9.75
N GLY A 219 30.82 1.55 10.25
CA GLY A 219 30.49 1.33 11.66
C GLY A 219 31.11 2.35 12.62
N LYS A 220 31.60 3.49 12.11
CA LYS A 220 32.38 4.47 12.90
C LYS A 220 31.57 5.69 13.32
N GLY A 221 30.54 6.03 12.57
CA GLY A 221 29.69 7.16 12.87
C GLY A 221 28.35 6.73 13.49
N THR A 222 27.81 7.52 14.41
CA THR A 222 26.48 7.30 14.98
C THR A 222 25.47 8.07 14.15
N ALA A 223 24.50 7.34 13.57
CA ALA A 223 23.39 7.89 12.82
C ALA A 223 22.15 8.14 13.73
N ASP A 224 20.98 8.21 13.12
CA ASP A 224 19.71 8.38 13.82
C ASP A 224 19.42 7.19 14.75
N PRO A 225 18.62 7.39 15.81
CA PRO A 225 18.29 6.34 16.76
C PRO A 225 17.47 5.22 16.12
N VAL A 226 17.73 3.97 16.53
CA VAL A 226 16.92 2.79 16.23
C VAL A 226 15.74 2.80 17.20
N ASN A 227 14.71 3.56 16.90
CA ASN A 227 13.59 3.88 17.80
C ASN A 227 12.32 3.08 17.54
N LEU A 228 12.42 2.04 16.68
CA LEU A 228 11.30 1.14 16.36
C LEU A 228 11.70 -0.32 16.51
N VAL A 229 10.71 -1.13 16.88
CA VAL A 229 10.67 -2.58 16.73
C VAL A 229 9.37 -2.93 16.01
N VAL A 230 9.45 -3.74 14.97
CA VAL A 230 8.25 -4.21 14.24
C VAL A 230 8.23 -5.72 14.32
N ILE A 231 7.06 -6.31 14.55
CA ILE A 231 6.84 -7.75 14.63
C ILE A 231 5.81 -8.13 13.59
N GLY A 232 6.16 -9.07 12.72
CA GLY A 232 5.35 -9.56 11.62
C GLY A 232 6.21 -10.11 10.48
N THR A 233 5.59 -10.90 9.60
CA THR A 233 6.24 -11.44 8.41
C THR A 233 6.68 -10.31 7.46
N PRO A 234 7.63 -10.54 6.54
CA PRO A 234 8.00 -9.54 5.53
C PRO A 234 6.80 -8.99 4.75
N ASP A 235 5.85 -9.86 4.38
CA ASP A 235 4.65 -9.46 3.66
C ASP A 235 3.74 -8.58 4.52
N GLU A 236 3.50 -8.93 5.77
CA GLU A 236 2.69 -8.14 6.69
C GLU A 236 3.30 -6.77 6.97
N VAL A 237 4.60 -6.71 7.24
CA VAL A 237 5.34 -5.46 7.43
C VAL A 237 5.18 -4.58 6.19
N TYR A 238 5.46 -5.15 5.03
CA TYR A 238 5.38 -4.44 3.78
C TYR A 238 3.95 -3.90 3.53
N TYR A 239 2.96 -4.75 3.66
CA TYR A 239 1.56 -4.41 3.42
C TYR A 239 1.02 -3.39 4.41
N ALA A 240 1.39 -3.47 5.68
CA ALA A 240 0.97 -2.52 6.69
C ALA A 240 1.40 -1.09 6.35
N PHE A 241 2.65 -0.92 5.93
CA PHE A 241 3.16 0.40 5.58
C PHE A 241 2.54 0.95 4.28
N ILE A 242 2.40 0.12 3.23
CA ILE A 242 1.72 0.55 1.99
C ILE A 242 0.26 0.95 2.28
N ARG A 243 -0.46 0.16 3.07
CA ARG A 243 -1.84 0.48 3.49
C ARG A 243 -1.92 1.78 4.27
N ALA A 244 -0.93 2.07 5.10
CA ALA A 244 -0.82 3.33 5.83
C ALA A 244 -0.38 4.51 4.95
N GLY A 245 -0.25 4.31 3.64
CA GLY A 245 0.09 5.35 2.66
C GLY A 245 1.56 5.74 2.67
N TRP A 246 2.45 4.81 3.04
CA TRP A 246 3.88 4.96 2.86
C TRP A 246 4.26 4.54 1.45
N ASP A 247 5.14 5.28 0.83
CA ASP A 247 5.71 4.97 -0.48
C ASP A 247 6.99 4.17 -0.29
N GLU A 248 7.19 3.17 -1.16
CA GLU A 248 8.44 2.43 -1.26
C GLU A 248 9.57 3.33 -1.76
N THR A 249 10.81 2.99 -1.46
CA THR A 249 11.96 3.73 -1.98
C THR A 249 12.70 2.92 -3.04
N GLU A 250 13.09 3.58 -4.13
CA GLU A 250 13.97 2.95 -5.12
C GLU A 250 15.38 2.74 -4.55
N THR A 251 16.03 1.66 -4.98
CA THR A 251 17.46 1.46 -4.74
C THR A 251 18.28 2.59 -5.36
N ILE A 252 19.42 2.94 -4.73
CA ILE A 252 20.31 3.96 -5.27
C ILE A 252 21.03 3.40 -6.51
N TYR A 253 20.59 3.80 -7.69
CA TYR A 253 21.25 3.55 -8.96
C TYR A 253 21.31 4.83 -9.80
N LYS A 254 22.12 4.86 -10.85
CA LYS A 254 22.30 6.10 -11.66
C LYS A 254 20.98 6.70 -12.17
N GLY A 255 20.00 5.86 -12.50
CA GLY A 255 18.69 6.31 -12.98
C GLY A 255 17.84 6.97 -11.88
N SER A 256 17.81 6.41 -10.67
CA SER A 256 17.04 6.99 -9.55
C SER A 256 17.61 8.33 -9.09
N SER A 257 18.93 8.47 -9.07
CA SER A 257 19.61 9.74 -8.77
C SER A 257 19.25 10.84 -9.78
N TRP A 258 19.19 10.53 -11.07
CA TRP A 258 18.78 11.49 -12.10
C TRP A 258 17.30 11.86 -12.01
N LYS A 259 16.41 10.91 -11.67
CA LYS A 259 14.98 11.19 -11.44
C LYS A 259 14.81 12.15 -10.26
N THR A 260 15.54 11.93 -9.16
CA THR A 260 15.52 12.82 -7.99
C THR A 260 16.01 14.21 -8.35
N ILE A 261 17.11 14.36 -9.08
CA ILE A 261 17.61 15.65 -9.55
C ILE A 261 16.60 16.33 -10.49
N GLY A 262 16.00 15.56 -11.40
CA GLY A 262 14.97 16.08 -12.32
C GLY A 262 13.73 16.61 -11.60
N SER A 263 13.24 15.95 -10.56
CA SER A 263 12.11 16.42 -9.77
C SER A 263 12.47 17.68 -8.95
N PHE A 264 13.70 17.76 -8.45
CA PHE A 264 14.22 18.95 -7.77
C PHE A 264 14.21 20.18 -8.65
N ILE A 265 14.64 20.04 -9.91
CA ILE A 265 14.71 21.14 -10.88
C ILE A 265 13.32 21.56 -11.38
N SER A 266 12.42 20.59 -11.54
CA SER A 266 11.08 20.83 -12.10
C SER A 266 10.02 21.19 -11.05
N GLY A 267 10.35 21.17 -9.75
CA GLY A 267 9.39 21.34 -8.65
C GLY A 267 8.38 20.19 -8.54
N GLY A 268 8.66 19.06 -9.20
CA GLY A 268 7.83 17.86 -9.14
C GLY A 268 8.15 17.00 -7.91
N GLU A 269 7.18 16.25 -7.45
CA GLU A 269 7.35 15.26 -6.40
C GLU A 269 7.79 13.93 -7.01
N TYR A 270 8.97 13.43 -6.61
CA TYR A 270 9.35 12.05 -6.88
C TYR A 270 9.11 11.21 -5.62
N ARG A 271 7.96 10.58 -5.57
CA ARG A 271 7.45 9.82 -4.40
C ARG A 271 8.36 8.66 -3.99
N TYR A 272 9.13 8.09 -4.91
CA TYR A 272 9.97 6.90 -4.70
C TYR A 272 11.47 7.25 -4.60
N SER A 273 11.78 8.48 -4.22
CA SER A 273 13.17 8.95 -4.10
C SER A 273 13.99 8.09 -3.15
N PRO A 274 15.20 7.64 -3.53
CA PRO A 274 16.04 6.82 -2.68
C PRO A 274 16.37 7.50 -1.35
N VAL A 275 16.48 6.69 -0.30
CA VAL A 275 17.03 7.12 1.00
C VAL A 275 18.48 6.65 1.14
N SER A 276 19.29 7.42 1.87
CA SER A 276 20.68 7.04 2.15
C SER A 276 20.73 5.76 2.95
N ALA A 277 21.66 4.86 2.61
CA ALA A 277 21.85 3.63 3.35
C ALA A 277 22.38 3.91 4.76
N LEU A 278 21.73 3.35 5.77
CA LEU A 278 22.21 3.23 7.13
C LEU A 278 22.44 1.75 7.46
N TYR A 279 23.21 1.47 8.49
CA TYR A 279 23.68 0.13 8.78
C TYR A 279 23.34 -0.30 10.21
N VAL A 280 22.68 -1.46 10.32
CA VAL A 280 22.48 -2.24 11.54
C VAL A 280 22.84 -3.68 11.21
N PHE A 281 23.29 -4.48 12.15
CA PHE A 281 23.76 -5.85 11.90
C PHE A 281 24.85 -5.95 10.80
N ASN A 282 25.69 -4.92 10.64
CA ASN A 282 26.72 -4.79 9.61
C ASN A 282 26.22 -4.84 8.17
N ARG A 283 24.93 -4.54 7.91
CA ARG A 283 24.35 -4.45 6.57
C ARG A 283 23.44 -3.23 6.43
N GLY A 284 23.20 -2.83 5.19
CA GLY A 284 22.20 -1.79 4.86
C GLY A 284 20.79 -2.24 5.22
N GLN A 285 19.85 -1.33 5.19
CA GLN A 285 18.45 -1.63 5.44
C GLN A 285 17.91 -2.68 4.45
N ASP A 286 17.02 -3.53 4.95
CA ASP A 286 16.32 -4.55 4.14
C ASP A 286 15.10 -3.95 3.43
N ILE A 287 14.40 -3.04 4.10
CA ILE A 287 13.25 -2.31 3.56
C ILE A 287 13.39 -0.84 3.92
N ALA A 288 13.02 0.04 3.00
CA ALA A 288 12.89 1.45 3.29
C ALA A 288 11.59 2.03 2.72
N PHE A 289 10.97 2.88 3.51
CA PHE A 289 9.77 3.59 3.16
C PHE A 289 9.92 5.09 3.39
N GLN A 290 9.10 5.86 2.71
CA GLN A 290 8.97 7.30 2.94
C GLN A 290 7.52 7.73 2.84
N LYS A 291 7.18 8.80 3.52
CA LYS A 291 5.86 9.42 3.45
C LYS A 291 6.03 10.91 3.30
N ALA A 292 5.70 11.43 2.11
CA ALA A 292 5.74 12.87 1.85
C ALA A 292 4.63 13.58 2.64
N ARG A 293 4.93 14.78 3.14
CA ARG A 293 3.96 15.67 3.79
C ARG A 293 3.44 16.71 2.81
N ALA A 294 4.16 17.81 2.62
CA ALA A 294 3.78 18.86 1.70
C ALA A 294 4.63 18.86 0.42
N ASN A 295 5.89 18.44 0.53
CA ASN A 295 6.83 18.39 -0.58
C ASN A 295 7.95 17.36 -0.30
N ILE A 296 8.81 17.13 -1.29
CA ILE A 296 9.93 16.18 -1.21
C ILE A 296 10.95 16.50 -0.10
N HIS A 297 10.95 17.73 0.43
CA HIS A 297 11.89 18.19 1.47
C HIS A 297 11.32 17.99 2.88
N GLU A 298 10.04 17.62 2.98
CA GLU A 298 9.30 17.42 4.22
C GLU A 298 8.66 16.03 4.18
N ARG A 299 9.44 15.01 4.51
CA ARG A 299 9.01 13.63 4.47
C ARG A 299 9.49 12.85 5.69
N ASN A 300 8.70 11.89 6.10
CA ASN A 300 9.13 10.89 7.05
C ASN A 300 9.92 9.81 6.31
N HIS A 301 11.03 9.36 6.89
CA HIS A 301 11.86 8.26 6.40
C HIS A 301 11.82 7.14 7.41
N LEU A 302 11.65 5.93 6.91
CA LEU A 302 11.66 4.73 7.73
C LEU A 302 12.59 3.70 7.10
N ARG A 303 13.38 3.03 7.94
CA ARG A 303 14.26 1.93 7.55
C ARG A 303 14.06 0.77 8.50
N LEU A 304 14.01 -0.43 7.96
CA LEU A 304 13.85 -1.66 8.72
C LEU A 304 14.96 -2.66 8.41
N TRP A 305 15.40 -3.36 9.44
CA TRP A 305 16.34 -4.46 9.38
C TRP A 305 15.73 -5.67 10.07
N MET A 306 15.52 -6.76 9.35
CA MET A 306 15.09 -8.00 9.97
C MET A 306 16.19 -8.52 10.90
N SER A 307 15.87 -8.79 12.14
CA SER A 307 16.80 -9.38 13.10
C SER A 307 16.80 -10.91 13.00
N PRO A 308 17.74 -11.62 13.63
CA PRO A 308 17.66 -13.06 13.77
C PRO A 308 16.70 -13.51 14.88
N TYR A 309 15.86 -12.63 15.39
CA TYR A 309 14.93 -12.91 16.49
C TYR A 309 13.52 -13.19 15.97
N ARG A 310 12.84 -14.09 16.67
CA ARG A 310 11.41 -14.36 16.50
C ARG A 310 10.70 -14.25 17.84
N TYR A 311 9.49 -13.80 17.78
CA TYR A 311 8.59 -13.72 18.92
C TYR A 311 7.21 -14.25 18.53
N GLU A 312 6.69 -15.20 19.28
CA GLU A 312 5.44 -15.92 18.94
C GLU A 312 5.45 -16.54 17.52
N GLY A 313 6.64 -16.91 17.03
CA GLY A 313 6.84 -17.45 15.66
C GLY A 313 7.03 -16.38 14.58
N GLU A 314 6.79 -15.10 14.87
CA GLU A 314 6.90 -14.01 13.91
C GLU A 314 8.29 -13.36 13.93
N PRO A 315 8.83 -12.94 12.78
CA PRO A 315 10.07 -12.18 12.70
C PRO A 315 10.01 -10.85 13.43
N VAL A 316 11.11 -10.49 14.09
CA VAL A 316 11.30 -9.22 14.77
C VAL A 316 12.25 -8.34 13.96
N TRP A 317 11.86 -7.10 13.72
CA TRP A 317 12.62 -6.10 12.97
C TRP A 317 13.06 -4.97 13.87
N LEU A 318 14.28 -4.50 13.69
CA LEU A 318 14.71 -3.21 14.23
C LEU A 318 14.44 -2.13 13.19
N GLY A 319 14.01 -0.96 13.65
CA GLY A 319 13.64 0.14 12.76
C GLY A 319 14.15 1.50 13.23
N GLN A 320 14.35 2.37 12.25
CA GLN A 320 14.66 3.77 12.45
C GLN A 320 13.65 4.62 11.70
N ILE A 321 13.04 5.58 12.39
CA ILE A 321 12.19 6.58 11.77
C ILE A 321 12.67 7.98 12.14
N SER A 322 12.68 8.87 11.15
CA SER A 322 12.96 10.29 11.32
C SER A 322 12.13 11.13 10.34
N ARG A 323 12.00 12.41 10.63
CA ARG A 323 11.25 13.38 9.82
C ARG A 323 12.20 14.43 9.26
N ASP A 324 12.19 14.63 7.94
CA ASP A 324 12.85 15.77 7.32
C ASP A 324 11.98 17.03 7.48
N ILE A 325 12.61 18.14 7.93
CA ILE A 325 11.98 19.45 8.08
C ILE A 325 12.62 20.50 7.19
N GLY A 326 13.51 20.14 6.29
CA GLY A 326 14.16 21.06 5.36
C GLY A 326 15.39 20.46 4.70
N VAL A 327 16.05 21.28 3.90
CA VAL A 327 17.25 20.92 3.13
C VAL A 327 18.38 21.84 3.51
N ARG A 328 19.58 21.27 3.70
CA ARG A 328 20.81 22.01 3.91
C ARG A 328 21.77 21.76 2.74
N PHE A 329 22.43 22.80 2.26
CA PHE A 329 23.49 22.66 1.26
C PHE A 329 24.83 22.39 1.94
N ALA A 330 25.41 21.23 1.67
CA ALA A 330 26.73 20.86 2.19
C ALA A 330 27.78 20.89 1.08
N LYS A 331 29.02 21.34 1.42
CA LYS A 331 30.12 21.47 0.44
C LYS A 331 30.56 20.16 -0.22
N LYS A 332 30.25 19.00 0.40
CA LYS A 332 30.65 17.67 -0.11
C LYS A 332 29.51 16.88 -0.74
N THR A 333 28.28 17.23 -0.45
CA THR A 333 27.07 16.63 -1.01
C THR A 333 26.17 17.75 -1.48
N ILE A 334 25.55 17.62 -2.64
CA ILE A 334 24.76 18.69 -3.27
C ILE A 334 23.63 19.16 -2.34
N THR A 335 23.06 18.23 -1.56
CA THR A 335 22.04 18.50 -0.54
C THR A 335 22.11 17.47 0.59
N THR A 336 21.86 17.91 1.84
CA THR A 336 21.54 17.05 2.99
C THR A 336 20.23 17.50 3.58
N HIS A 337 19.42 16.55 4.02
CA HIS A 337 18.18 16.86 4.73
C HIS A 337 18.49 17.22 6.19
N LYS A 338 17.69 18.12 6.75
CA LYS A 338 17.70 18.44 8.16
C LYS A 338 16.58 17.68 8.83
N ILE A 339 16.89 16.88 9.84
CA ILE A 339 15.86 16.16 10.59
C ILE A 339 15.18 17.03 11.64
N ASP A 340 13.95 16.68 12.00
CA ASP A 340 13.27 17.17 13.17
C ASP A 340 14.04 16.71 14.41
N PRO A 341 14.42 17.60 15.33
CA PRO A 341 15.09 17.21 16.56
C PRO A 341 14.24 16.30 17.47
N ASP A 342 12.92 16.42 17.42
CA ASP A 342 11.99 15.55 18.15
C ASP A 342 11.75 14.25 17.36
N VAL A 343 12.58 13.25 17.63
CA VAL A 343 12.44 11.96 16.94
C VAL A 343 11.31 11.10 17.52
N ASP A 344 10.86 11.41 18.73
CA ASP A 344 9.77 10.69 19.39
C ASP A 344 8.42 11.08 18.82
N GLU A 345 8.20 12.37 18.51
CA GLU A 345 7.00 12.84 17.83
C GLU A 345 6.79 12.12 16.48
N THR A 346 7.88 11.87 15.75
CA THR A 346 7.80 11.14 14.48
C THR A 346 7.45 9.68 14.70
N ARG A 347 7.97 9.06 15.76
CA ARG A 347 7.68 7.69 16.19
C ARG A 347 6.21 7.54 16.59
N GLU A 348 5.68 8.47 17.38
CA GLU A 348 4.27 8.47 17.79
C GLU A 348 3.32 8.70 16.60
N GLY A 349 3.69 9.59 15.70
CA GLY A 349 2.95 9.79 14.45
C GLY A 349 2.86 8.54 13.56
N LEU A 350 3.84 7.64 13.63
CA LEU A 350 3.77 6.34 12.96
C LEU A 350 2.73 5.43 13.63
N LEU A 351 2.72 5.38 14.97
CA LEU A 351 1.72 4.61 15.73
C LEU A 351 0.30 5.00 15.30
N GLU A 352 0.00 6.31 15.32
CA GLU A 352 -1.30 6.83 14.89
C GLU A 352 -1.61 6.43 13.45
N ASN A 353 -0.63 6.54 12.57
CA ASN A 353 -0.80 6.26 11.15
C ASN A 353 -1.16 4.79 10.89
N LEU A 354 -0.49 3.84 11.56
CA LEU A 354 -0.79 2.42 11.45
C LEU A 354 -2.13 2.06 12.10
N ALA A 355 -2.47 2.67 13.23
CA ALA A 355 -3.75 2.48 13.90
C ALA A 355 -4.93 2.92 13.00
N TYR A 356 -4.89 4.14 12.47
CA TYR A 356 -5.94 4.66 11.59
C TYR A 356 -6.03 3.93 10.23
N SER A 357 -4.94 3.35 9.75
CA SER A 357 -4.95 2.50 8.56
C SER A 357 -5.40 1.06 8.84
N GLN A 358 -5.72 0.73 10.08
CA GLN A 358 -6.13 -0.61 10.52
C GLN A 358 -5.05 -1.69 10.32
N ALA A 359 -3.79 -1.29 10.33
CA ALA A 359 -2.66 -2.18 10.08
C ALA A 359 -1.89 -2.55 11.37
N LEU A 360 -2.45 -2.26 12.56
CA LEU A 360 -1.82 -2.44 13.86
C LEU A 360 -2.65 -3.37 14.75
N ALA A 361 -2.04 -4.45 15.23
CA ALA A 361 -2.70 -5.40 16.11
C ALA A 361 -2.38 -5.15 17.59
N LYS A 362 -1.09 -4.91 17.90
CA LYS A 362 -0.63 -4.68 19.28
C LYS A 362 0.43 -3.59 19.31
N VAL A 363 0.60 -2.95 20.45
CA VAL A 363 1.63 -1.93 20.69
C VAL A 363 2.24 -2.08 22.06
N ALA A 364 3.55 -1.84 22.17
CA ALA A 364 4.30 -1.79 23.41
C ALA A 364 5.44 -0.76 23.32
N TYR A 365 6.15 -0.56 24.42
CA TYR A 365 7.39 0.22 24.47
C TYR A 365 8.51 -0.59 25.11
N LEU A 366 9.75 -0.35 24.65
CA LEU A 366 10.97 -0.91 25.20
C LEU A 366 12.04 0.17 25.33
N GLY A 367 12.92 0.06 26.29
CA GLY A 367 14.11 0.90 26.39
C GLY A 367 15.17 0.57 25.32
N GLY A 368 16.39 1.01 25.57
CA GLY A 368 17.58 0.64 24.81
C GLY A 368 18.13 1.68 23.82
N VAL A 369 17.39 2.76 23.52
CA VAL A 369 17.92 3.92 22.80
C VAL A 369 18.80 4.77 23.74
N GLY A 370 18.38 4.89 24.97
CA GLY A 370 18.97 5.78 25.98
C GLY A 370 18.49 7.22 25.80
N GLU A 371 18.12 7.84 26.91
CA GLU A 371 17.59 9.20 26.95
C GLU A 371 18.60 10.22 26.42
N ALA A 372 18.11 11.20 25.69
CA ALA A 372 18.82 12.42 25.28
C ALA A 372 17.87 13.62 25.49
N PRO A 373 17.97 14.32 26.64
CA PRO A 373 17.06 15.41 26.92
C PRO A 373 17.30 16.62 26.02
N ILE A 374 16.29 17.47 25.87
CA ILE A 374 16.28 18.61 24.96
C ILE A 374 17.43 19.61 25.22
N ASP A 375 17.90 19.73 26.46
CA ASP A 375 19.01 20.59 26.88
C ASP A 375 20.40 19.93 26.69
N GLN A 376 20.43 18.61 26.40
CA GLN A 376 21.63 17.83 26.09
C GLN A 376 21.41 16.91 24.89
N PRO A 377 21.07 17.45 23.69
CA PRO A 377 20.76 16.65 22.53
C PRO A 377 21.99 15.87 22.04
N ARG A 378 21.75 14.73 21.46
CA ARG A 378 22.76 14.00 20.66
C ARG A 378 22.81 14.53 19.25
N ALA A 379 23.84 14.18 18.49
CA ALA A 379 23.95 14.52 17.09
C ALA A 379 24.08 13.26 16.22
N ASN A 380 23.41 13.28 15.07
CA ASN A 380 23.52 12.21 14.08
C ASN A 380 24.73 12.38 13.14
N LEU A 381 24.87 11.50 12.13
CA LEU A 381 25.97 11.53 11.14
C LEU A 381 26.09 12.84 10.36
N THR A 382 25.01 13.56 10.18
CA THR A 382 24.98 14.86 9.46
C THR A 382 25.22 16.04 10.39
N GLY A 383 25.37 15.77 11.69
CA GLY A 383 25.52 16.79 12.74
C GLY A 383 24.22 17.46 13.13
N ASP A 384 23.08 16.90 12.77
CA ASP A 384 21.80 17.42 13.21
C ASP A 384 21.51 16.95 14.64
N PRO A 385 21.12 17.89 15.54
CA PRO A 385 20.78 17.54 16.91
C PRO A 385 19.46 16.81 16.98
N TYR A 386 19.34 15.86 17.92
CA TYR A 386 18.07 15.22 18.28
C TYR A 386 17.96 14.96 19.77
N PHE A 387 16.74 14.94 20.29
CA PHE A 387 16.43 14.52 21.64
C PHE A 387 15.40 13.39 21.61
N THR A 388 15.38 12.56 22.66
CA THR A 388 14.53 11.37 22.77
C THR A 388 14.34 10.97 24.24
N ASP A 389 13.18 10.38 24.54
CA ASP A 389 12.87 9.74 25.81
C ASP A 389 13.66 8.43 26.05
N GLY A 390 14.34 7.92 25.01
CA GLY A 390 15.16 6.71 25.08
C GLY A 390 14.41 5.42 24.80
N PHE A 391 13.14 5.48 24.43
CA PHE A 391 12.32 4.29 24.17
C PHE A 391 12.23 3.94 22.69
N ARG A 392 11.95 2.65 22.45
CA ARG A 392 11.55 2.08 21.16
C ARG A 392 10.07 1.79 21.17
N LEU A 393 9.36 2.17 20.14
CA LEU A 393 7.98 1.77 19.92
C LEU A 393 7.96 0.37 19.30
N VAL A 394 7.22 -0.56 19.88
CA VAL A 394 7.02 -1.93 19.40
C VAL A 394 5.66 -2.05 18.75
N LEU A 395 5.62 -2.51 17.53
CA LEU A 395 4.41 -2.56 16.68
C LEU A 395 4.22 -3.98 16.13
N TRP A 396 3.13 -4.64 16.47
CA TRP A 396 2.68 -5.86 15.77
C TRP A 396 1.82 -5.45 14.61
N VAL A 397 2.36 -5.60 13.42
CA VAL A 397 1.66 -5.24 12.19
C VAL A 397 0.87 -6.42 11.63
N THR A 398 -0.11 -6.12 10.79
CA THR A 398 -0.97 -7.14 10.18
C THR A 398 -1.36 -6.74 8.77
N SER A 399 -1.54 -7.73 7.90
CA SER A 399 -2.13 -7.55 6.58
C SER A 399 -3.67 -7.53 6.60
N HIS A 400 -4.28 -7.90 7.72
CA HIS A 400 -5.74 -7.91 7.91
C HIS A 400 -6.17 -6.68 8.69
N PRO A 401 -7.29 -6.03 8.32
CA PRO A 401 -7.79 -4.86 9.04
C PRO A 401 -8.16 -5.17 10.50
N ILE A 402 -7.64 -4.38 11.42
CA ILE A 402 -7.98 -4.40 12.86
C ILE A 402 -8.65 -3.06 13.20
N ASP A 403 -9.78 -3.09 13.89
CA ASP A 403 -10.41 -1.85 14.39
C ASP A 403 -9.52 -1.21 15.46
N ILE A 404 -9.52 0.13 15.52
CA ILE A 404 -8.73 0.88 16.53
C ILE A 404 -9.10 0.44 17.95
N ALA A 405 -10.38 0.12 18.19
CA ALA A 405 -10.85 -0.33 19.49
C ALA A 405 -10.32 -1.72 19.90
N ASP A 406 -9.85 -2.51 18.94
CA ASP A 406 -9.36 -3.87 19.15
C ASP A 406 -7.82 -3.93 19.24
N ILE A 407 -7.12 -2.80 19.11
CA ILE A 407 -5.68 -2.73 19.28
C ILE A 407 -5.31 -3.04 20.72
N GLN A 408 -4.43 -4.03 20.93
CA GLN A 408 -3.99 -4.45 22.25
C GLN A 408 -2.79 -3.63 22.73
N LEU A 409 -2.81 -3.23 24.00
CA LEU A 409 -1.69 -2.55 24.65
C LEU A 409 -0.93 -3.54 25.52
N GLU A 410 0.36 -3.73 25.22
CA GLU A 410 1.27 -4.56 26.02
C GLU A 410 2.12 -3.65 26.93
N TYR A 411 2.04 -3.84 28.23
CA TYR A 411 2.71 -3.00 29.23
C TYR A 411 4.12 -3.52 29.59
N TRP A 412 5.00 -3.66 28.58
CA TRP A 412 6.36 -4.12 28.81
C TRP A 412 7.23 -3.07 29.52
N ARG A 413 7.23 -1.85 28.99
CA ARG A 413 7.79 -0.65 29.61
C ARG A 413 6.81 0.49 29.40
N VAL A 414 6.86 1.50 30.25
CA VAL A 414 5.99 2.67 30.15
C VAL A 414 6.85 3.92 30.11
N PRO A 415 6.85 4.67 28.99
CA PRO A 415 7.54 5.96 28.91
C PRO A 415 7.07 6.93 30.01
N PRO A 416 7.96 7.83 30.50
CA PRO A 416 7.65 8.72 31.63
C PRO A 416 6.44 9.62 31.42
N ASP A 417 6.20 10.11 30.23
CA ASP A 417 5.08 10.95 29.83
C ASP A 417 3.73 10.21 29.84
N ARG A 418 3.75 8.88 29.79
CA ARG A 418 2.55 8.01 29.82
C ARG A 418 2.27 7.38 31.18
N GLN A 419 3.14 7.59 32.16
CA GLN A 419 2.93 7.04 33.51
C GLN A 419 1.80 7.73 34.27
N SER A 420 1.33 8.89 33.82
CA SER A 420 0.29 9.71 34.46
C SER A 420 -1.11 9.55 33.86
N ILE A 421 -1.32 8.64 32.91
CA ILE A 421 -2.65 8.32 32.39
C ILE A 421 -3.24 7.22 33.27
N PRO A 422 -4.24 7.54 34.13
CA PRO A 422 -4.85 6.55 35.04
C PRO A 422 -5.75 5.56 34.30
#